data_e927106cf0ec8f7226e834bcea8fc5f3
#
_entry.id   e927106cf0ec8f7226e834bcea8fc5f3
#
_cell.length_a   1.000
_cell.length_b   1.000
_cell.length_c   1.000
_cell.angle_alpha   90.00
_cell.angle_beta   90.00
_cell.angle_gamma   90.00
#
_symmetry.space_group_name_H-M   'P 1'
#
loop_
_entity.id
_entity.type
_entity.pdbx_description
1 polymer ?
#
loop_
_entity_poly.entity_id
_entity_poly.type
_entity_poly.pdbx_seq_one_letter_code
_entity_poly.pdbx_strand_id
1 'polypeptide(L)'
;MNVTVLGSGRWGTFLAVYHSRRNNVMLWGKEGSPDFEELLNDRKNSYLELPDNLILEPDLEKALNHADYIVISISAQHLRSFCERINQYNVHGKTFILCMKGIESETGERLSQIVKDTIRQYVNICVWVGPGHVQDFMAGIPNCMVVDSEDKMVINDVVTKFSSDLIRLYLGDDIIGTEIGAAAKNVIGIAAGMLDGAKLSSLKGALMARGAREVSRLINAMGGNELSAYGLSHLGDYEATLFSLHSQNRMFGEKFITKQPYSKLAEGAATVKALMKLSKEYNVEMPISKLVYDVLYNNVDSQEALNELFNRDVKVEFANNY
;
A
#
# COMPACT_ATOMS: atom_id res chain seq x y z
N MET A 1 -21.93 -3.69 -13.40
CA MET A 1 -22.26 -3.33 -12.01
C MET A 1 -21.90 -1.89 -11.72
N ASN A 2 -22.37 -1.34 -10.60
CA ASN A 2 -21.92 -0.02 -10.15
C ASN A 2 -20.70 -0.19 -9.23
N VAL A 3 -19.71 0.68 -9.39
CA VAL A 3 -18.49 0.73 -8.57
C VAL A 3 -18.21 2.18 -8.22
N THR A 4 -17.90 2.45 -6.97
CA THR A 4 -17.42 3.76 -6.55
C THR A 4 -15.94 3.65 -6.17
N VAL A 5 -15.12 4.57 -6.65
CA VAL A 5 -13.72 4.71 -6.25
C VAL A 5 -13.58 5.98 -5.43
N LEU A 6 -13.14 5.86 -4.19
CA LEU A 6 -12.91 6.97 -3.27
C LEU A 6 -11.40 7.31 -3.24
N GLY A 7 -11.07 8.45 -3.82
CA GLY A 7 -9.70 8.97 -3.92
C GLY A 7 -9.22 9.15 -5.35
N SER A 8 -8.95 10.40 -5.72
CA SER A 8 -8.53 10.85 -7.05
C SER A 8 -7.01 10.89 -7.25
N GLY A 9 -6.26 10.21 -6.38
CA GLY A 9 -4.82 10.04 -6.54
C GLY A 9 -4.47 9.10 -7.70
N ARG A 10 -3.17 8.92 -7.94
CA ARG A 10 -2.64 8.13 -9.07
C ARG A 10 -3.27 6.74 -9.21
N TRP A 11 -3.35 5.97 -8.12
CA TRP A 11 -3.87 4.61 -8.15
C TRP A 11 -5.40 4.57 -8.25
N GLY A 12 -6.09 5.42 -7.48
CA GLY A 12 -7.56 5.50 -7.52
C GLY A 12 -8.07 5.93 -8.89
N THR A 13 -7.48 6.95 -9.51
CA THR A 13 -7.85 7.38 -10.87
C THR A 13 -7.63 6.26 -11.89
N PHE A 14 -6.50 5.53 -11.80
CA PHE A 14 -6.28 4.36 -12.65
C PHE A 14 -7.36 3.29 -12.46
N LEU A 15 -7.67 2.92 -11.22
CA LEU A 15 -8.71 1.92 -10.94
C LEU A 15 -10.08 2.36 -11.47
N ALA A 16 -10.42 3.64 -11.33
CA ALA A 16 -11.65 4.18 -11.86
C ALA A 16 -11.72 4.07 -13.40
N VAL A 17 -10.67 4.48 -14.11
CA VAL A 17 -10.57 4.33 -15.57
C VAL A 17 -10.57 2.86 -15.99
N TYR A 18 -9.83 2.02 -15.29
CA TYR A 18 -9.78 0.60 -15.59
C TYR A 18 -11.14 -0.08 -15.46
N HIS A 19 -11.85 0.16 -14.36
CA HIS A 19 -13.15 -0.45 -14.12
C HIS A 19 -14.27 0.15 -14.98
N SER A 20 -14.16 1.41 -15.42
CA SER A 20 -15.17 2.05 -16.29
C SER A 20 -15.29 1.40 -17.67
N ARG A 21 -14.32 0.57 -18.08
CA ARG A 21 -14.38 -0.21 -19.32
C ARG A 21 -15.50 -1.27 -19.32
N ARG A 22 -15.92 -1.74 -18.14
CA ARG A 22 -16.88 -2.85 -17.97
C ARG A 22 -18.00 -2.54 -16.98
N ASN A 23 -17.93 -1.43 -16.25
CA ASN A 23 -18.81 -1.07 -15.16
C ASN A 23 -19.25 0.39 -15.25
N ASN A 24 -20.34 0.73 -14.55
CA ASN A 24 -20.72 2.12 -14.31
C ASN A 24 -19.93 2.61 -13.08
N VAL A 25 -18.95 3.49 -13.30
CA VAL A 25 -17.99 3.89 -12.27
C VAL A 25 -18.13 5.37 -11.93
N MET A 26 -18.15 5.64 -10.62
CA MET A 26 -18.07 6.98 -10.05
C MET A 26 -16.73 7.14 -9.32
N LEU A 27 -15.97 8.17 -9.66
CA LEU A 27 -14.74 8.56 -8.97
C LEU A 27 -15.05 9.76 -8.07
N TRP A 28 -14.91 9.54 -6.76
CA TRP A 28 -14.99 10.61 -5.79
C TRP A 28 -13.61 11.19 -5.52
N GLY A 29 -13.52 12.52 -5.53
CA GLY A 29 -12.38 13.28 -5.07
C GLY A 29 -12.81 14.37 -4.10
N LYS A 30 -11.89 14.78 -3.23
CA LYS A 30 -12.17 15.87 -2.29
C LYS A 30 -12.28 17.18 -3.05
N GLU A 31 -13.40 17.88 -2.91
CA GLU A 31 -13.61 19.22 -3.46
C GLU A 31 -12.45 20.17 -3.09
N GLY A 32 -11.99 20.94 -4.05
CA GLY A 32 -10.86 21.87 -3.88
C GLY A 32 -9.49 21.20 -3.79
N SER A 33 -9.37 19.88 -3.91
CA SER A 33 -8.04 19.25 -3.99
C SER A 33 -7.45 19.43 -5.39
N PRO A 34 -6.16 19.82 -5.53
CA PRO A 34 -5.55 20.09 -6.84
C PRO A 34 -5.71 18.93 -7.84
N ASP A 35 -5.46 17.70 -7.38
CA ASP A 35 -5.56 16.51 -8.23
C ASP A 35 -6.99 16.27 -8.76
N PHE A 36 -8.02 16.58 -7.97
CA PHE A 36 -9.40 16.38 -8.40
C PHE A 36 -9.89 17.53 -9.28
N GLU A 37 -9.48 18.77 -8.98
CA GLU A 37 -9.79 19.92 -9.82
C GLU A 37 -9.19 19.80 -11.22
N GLU A 38 -7.96 19.26 -11.34
CA GLU A 38 -7.34 18.94 -12.64
C GLU A 38 -8.24 17.95 -13.43
N LEU A 39 -8.73 16.90 -12.76
CA LEU A 39 -9.61 15.92 -13.40
C LEU A 39 -10.98 16.50 -13.81
N LEU A 40 -11.57 17.39 -12.99
CA LEU A 40 -12.83 18.05 -13.29
C LEU A 40 -12.72 18.98 -14.50
N ASN A 41 -11.62 19.75 -14.61
CA ASN A 41 -11.41 20.75 -15.64
C ASN A 41 -10.96 20.13 -16.97
N ASP A 42 -9.96 19.24 -16.90
CA ASP A 42 -9.24 18.76 -18.08
C ASP A 42 -9.57 17.31 -18.48
N ARG A 43 -10.29 16.58 -17.65
CA ARG A 43 -10.57 15.13 -17.77
C ARG A 43 -9.30 14.29 -18.02
N LYS A 44 -8.18 14.76 -17.55
CA LYS A 44 -6.87 14.08 -17.63
C LYS A 44 -5.98 14.53 -16.48
N ASN A 45 -4.93 13.76 -16.23
CA ASN A 45 -3.80 14.14 -15.39
C ASN A 45 -2.50 13.73 -16.07
N SER A 46 -1.38 13.87 -15.38
CA SER A 46 -0.04 13.52 -15.89
C SER A 46 0.16 12.04 -16.22
N TYR A 47 -0.80 11.15 -15.93
CA TYR A 47 -0.67 9.69 -16.08
C TYR A 47 -1.65 9.10 -17.09
N LEU A 48 -2.88 9.66 -17.21
CA LEU A 48 -3.94 9.09 -18.02
C LEU A 48 -5.04 10.11 -18.35
N GLU A 49 -5.83 9.78 -19.35
CA GLU A 49 -7.01 10.51 -19.80
C GLU A 49 -8.27 9.76 -19.36
N LEU A 50 -9.31 10.51 -18.92
CA LEU A 50 -10.55 9.92 -18.41
C LEU A 50 -11.52 9.66 -19.55
N PRO A 51 -12.10 8.45 -19.65
CA PRO A 51 -13.15 8.19 -20.61
C PRO A 51 -14.44 8.96 -20.29
N ASP A 52 -15.24 9.27 -21.29
CA ASP A 52 -16.47 10.09 -21.16
C ASP A 52 -17.49 9.48 -20.19
N ASN A 53 -17.55 8.16 -20.12
CA ASN A 53 -18.49 7.43 -19.26
C ASN A 53 -18.08 7.38 -17.77
N LEU A 54 -16.90 7.89 -17.40
CA LEU A 54 -16.48 7.96 -15.99
C LEU A 54 -17.10 9.18 -15.32
N ILE A 55 -17.89 8.96 -14.27
CA ILE A 55 -18.54 10.01 -13.50
C ILE A 55 -17.57 10.56 -12.45
N LEU A 56 -17.40 11.89 -12.42
CA LEU A 56 -16.65 12.58 -11.37
C LEU A 56 -17.63 13.21 -10.39
N GLU A 57 -17.48 12.96 -9.08
CA GLU A 57 -18.42 13.39 -8.06
C GLU A 57 -17.68 13.90 -6.80
N PRO A 58 -17.81 15.18 -6.42
CA PRO A 58 -17.25 15.72 -5.19
C PRO A 58 -18.09 15.40 -3.95
N ASP A 59 -19.39 15.13 -4.12
CA ASP A 59 -20.30 14.82 -3.02
C ASP A 59 -20.11 13.37 -2.55
N LEU A 60 -19.66 13.21 -1.31
CA LEU A 60 -19.38 11.89 -0.73
C LEU A 60 -20.66 11.05 -0.56
N GLU A 61 -21.79 11.67 -0.21
CA GLU A 61 -23.06 10.95 -0.03
C GLU A 61 -23.52 10.34 -1.35
N LYS A 62 -23.50 11.11 -2.43
CA LYS A 62 -23.84 10.61 -3.77
C LYS A 62 -22.90 9.49 -4.20
N ALA A 63 -21.59 9.65 -3.95
CA ALA A 63 -20.60 8.64 -4.26
C ALA A 63 -20.83 7.33 -3.48
N LEU A 64 -21.13 7.41 -2.20
CA LEU A 64 -21.44 6.24 -1.37
C LEU A 64 -22.74 5.56 -1.77
N ASN A 65 -23.76 6.33 -2.19
CA ASN A 65 -25.05 5.81 -2.62
C ASN A 65 -25.04 5.20 -4.03
N HIS A 66 -24.03 5.52 -4.85
CA HIS A 66 -23.91 5.03 -6.23
C HIS A 66 -23.71 3.52 -6.35
N ALA A 67 -22.97 2.90 -5.42
CA ALA A 67 -22.54 1.52 -5.56
C ALA A 67 -22.52 0.74 -4.24
N ASP A 68 -22.55 -0.59 -4.35
CA ASP A 68 -22.34 -1.51 -3.23
C ASP A 68 -20.85 -1.88 -3.08
N TYR A 69 -20.06 -1.72 -4.13
CA TYR A 69 -18.60 -1.92 -4.12
C TYR A 69 -17.90 -0.57 -4.06
N ILE A 70 -17.24 -0.34 -2.95
CA ILE A 70 -16.53 0.91 -2.64
C ILE A 70 -15.03 0.65 -2.59
N VAL A 71 -14.33 1.02 -3.64
CA VAL A 71 -12.86 0.93 -3.71
C VAL A 71 -12.26 2.16 -3.03
N ILE A 72 -11.47 1.96 -1.98
CA ILE A 72 -10.86 3.06 -1.22
C ILE A 72 -9.36 3.14 -1.59
N SER A 73 -8.95 4.31 -2.10
CA SER A 73 -7.59 4.59 -2.55
C SER A 73 -7.15 6.01 -2.17
N ILE A 74 -7.13 6.26 -0.86
CA ILE A 74 -6.65 7.51 -0.24
C ILE A 74 -5.31 7.28 0.43
N SER A 75 -4.69 8.32 1.05
CA SER A 75 -3.54 8.10 1.92
C SER A 75 -3.92 7.26 3.14
N ALA A 76 -3.10 6.25 3.47
CA ALA A 76 -3.31 5.34 4.59
C ALA A 76 -3.49 6.08 5.92
N GLN A 77 -2.73 7.17 6.13
CA GLN A 77 -2.76 7.97 7.36
C GLN A 77 -4.06 8.78 7.55
N HIS A 78 -4.90 8.88 6.53
CA HIS A 78 -6.18 9.59 6.60
C HIS A 78 -7.38 8.64 6.69
N LEU A 79 -7.16 7.32 6.71
CA LEU A 79 -8.26 6.35 6.65
C LEU A 79 -9.18 6.46 7.85
N ARG A 80 -8.68 6.57 9.07
CA ARG A 80 -9.50 6.68 10.30
C ARG A 80 -10.44 7.88 10.25
N SER A 81 -9.91 9.08 10.03
CA SER A 81 -10.73 10.29 9.95
C SER A 81 -11.72 10.25 8.79
N PHE A 82 -11.37 9.55 7.71
CA PHE A 82 -12.28 9.34 6.60
C PHE A 82 -13.41 8.36 6.94
N CYS A 83 -13.11 7.27 7.65
CA CYS A 83 -14.12 6.34 8.18
C CYS A 83 -15.08 7.03 9.17
N GLU A 84 -14.57 7.90 10.04
CA GLU A 84 -15.39 8.71 10.93
C GLU A 84 -16.39 9.59 10.15
N ARG A 85 -15.93 10.19 9.04
CA ARG A 85 -16.79 10.95 8.14
C ARG A 85 -17.84 10.08 7.44
N ILE A 86 -17.45 8.87 7.00
CA ILE A 86 -18.36 7.90 6.37
C ILE A 86 -19.50 7.49 7.29
N ASN A 87 -19.30 7.46 8.61
CA ASN A 87 -20.36 7.13 9.58
C ASN A 87 -21.59 8.06 9.56
N GLN A 88 -21.51 9.21 8.89
CA GLN A 88 -22.64 10.11 8.69
C GLN A 88 -23.63 9.61 7.62
N TYR A 89 -23.24 8.60 6.84
CA TYR A 89 -23.98 8.09 5.69
C TYR A 89 -24.36 6.62 5.88
N ASN A 90 -25.32 6.15 5.09
CA ASN A 90 -25.68 4.74 5.10
C ASN A 90 -24.74 3.92 4.23
N VAL A 91 -23.97 3.04 4.86
CA VAL A 91 -23.05 2.11 4.19
C VAL A 91 -23.29 0.64 4.56
N HIS A 92 -24.43 0.36 5.22
CA HIS A 92 -24.77 -0.98 5.66
C HIS A 92 -24.79 -1.99 4.50
N GLY A 93 -24.07 -3.12 4.66
CA GLY A 93 -23.99 -4.20 3.69
C GLY A 93 -23.06 -3.96 2.51
N LYS A 94 -22.45 -2.77 2.39
CA LYS A 94 -21.49 -2.48 1.30
C LYS A 94 -20.16 -3.22 1.47
N THR A 95 -19.47 -3.43 0.36
CA THR A 95 -18.13 -4.04 0.35
C THR A 95 -17.06 -2.97 0.16
N PHE A 96 -16.22 -2.78 1.16
CA PHE A 96 -15.08 -1.87 1.14
C PHE A 96 -13.83 -2.63 0.68
N ILE A 97 -13.26 -2.19 -0.43
CA ILE A 97 -12.06 -2.76 -1.06
C ILE A 97 -10.90 -1.78 -0.83
N LEU A 98 -10.01 -2.10 0.11
CA LEU A 98 -8.89 -1.26 0.49
C LEU A 98 -7.71 -1.49 -0.46
N CYS A 99 -7.36 -0.47 -1.25
CA CYS A 99 -6.26 -0.55 -2.23
C CYS A 99 -5.01 0.24 -1.80
N MET A 100 -4.95 0.70 -0.54
CA MET A 100 -3.81 1.39 0.02
C MET A 100 -2.80 0.40 0.61
N LYS A 101 -1.55 0.84 0.72
CA LYS A 101 -0.43 0.04 1.25
C LYS A 101 0.22 0.81 2.40
N GLY A 102 -0.26 0.61 3.61
CA GLY A 102 0.23 1.32 4.79
C GLY A 102 -0.29 0.74 6.09
N ILE A 103 0.25 1.26 7.19
CA ILE A 103 -0.16 1.01 8.58
C ILE A 103 -0.30 2.38 9.23
N GLU A 104 -1.29 2.58 10.08
CA GLU A 104 -1.45 3.85 10.80
C GLU A 104 -0.25 4.09 11.73
N SER A 105 0.43 5.21 11.56
CA SER A 105 1.68 5.49 12.29
C SER A 105 1.47 5.71 13.79
N GLU A 106 0.31 6.23 14.17
CA GLU A 106 -0.06 6.54 15.56
C GLU A 106 -0.34 5.29 16.38
N THR A 107 -1.13 4.37 15.83
CA THR A 107 -1.63 3.18 16.57
C THR A 107 -0.86 1.91 16.24
N GLY A 108 -0.35 1.78 15.02
CA GLY A 108 0.17 0.52 14.47
C GLY A 108 -0.91 -0.39 13.88
N GLU A 109 -2.14 0.09 13.81
CA GLU A 109 -3.26 -0.69 13.26
C GLU A 109 -3.18 -0.84 11.75
N ARG A 110 -3.55 -2.03 11.27
CA ARG A 110 -3.75 -2.33 9.86
C ARG A 110 -5.01 -1.64 9.34
N LEU A 111 -5.06 -1.36 8.06
CA LEU A 111 -6.17 -0.61 7.46
C LEU A 111 -7.52 -1.31 7.62
N SER A 112 -7.55 -2.65 7.51
CA SER A 112 -8.77 -3.43 7.75
C SER A 112 -9.27 -3.32 9.21
N GLN A 113 -8.36 -3.27 10.18
CA GLN A 113 -8.70 -3.05 11.59
C GLN A 113 -9.30 -1.65 11.80
N ILE A 114 -8.68 -0.61 11.22
CA ILE A 114 -9.20 0.75 11.28
C ILE A 114 -10.64 0.83 10.78
N VAL A 115 -10.95 0.21 9.63
CA VAL A 115 -12.30 0.19 9.09
C VAL A 115 -13.25 -0.56 10.04
N LYS A 116 -12.84 -1.76 10.53
CA LYS A 116 -13.62 -2.60 11.43
C LYS A 116 -13.95 -1.89 12.74
N ASP A 117 -12.99 -1.13 13.30
CA ASP A 117 -13.13 -0.48 14.60
C ASP A 117 -13.82 0.88 14.52
N THR A 118 -13.74 1.55 13.35
CA THR A 118 -14.27 2.89 13.18
C THR A 118 -15.67 2.92 12.56
N ILE A 119 -15.94 2.07 11.56
CA ILE A 119 -17.25 2.02 10.90
C ILE A 119 -18.27 1.35 11.79
N ARG A 120 -19.34 2.07 12.14
CA ARG A 120 -20.37 1.62 13.08
C ARG A 120 -21.42 0.68 12.48
N GLN A 121 -21.47 0.59 11.16
CA GLN A 121 -22.40 -0.23 10.41
C GLN A 121 -21.70 -1.51 9.94
N TYR A 122 -22.46 -2.57 9.71
CA TYR A 122 -21.91 -3.78 9.08
C TYR A 122 -21.47 -3.46 7.64
N VAL A 123 -20.22 -3.72 7.33
CA VAL A 123 -19.64 -3.67 5.98
C VAL A 123 -18.75 -4.88 5.76
N ASN A 124 -18.69 -5.36 4.53
CA ASN A 124 -17.68 -6.33 4.13
C ASN A 124 -16.36 -5.59 3.89
N ILE A 125 -15.25 -6.18 4.34
CA ILE A 125 -13.93 -5.55 4.24
C ILE A 125 -12.99 -6.52 3.52
N CYS A 126 -12.34 -6.08 2.48
CA CYS A 126 -11.21 -6.79 1.87
C CYS A 126 -10.09 -5.81 1.49
N VAL A 127 -8.90 -6.35 1.34
CA VAL A 127 -7.74 -5.63 0.83
C VAL A 127 -7.40 -6.14 -0.56
N TRP A 128 -6.99 -5.24 -1.46
CA TRP A 128 -6.54 -5.58 -2.80
C TRP A 128 -5.20 -4.92 -3.04
N VAL A 129 -4.13 -5.72 -2.99
CA VAL A 129 -2.75 -5.26 -3.05
C VAL A 129 -1.90 -6.18 -3.93
N GLY A 130 -0.69 -5.76 -4.26
CA GLY A 130 0.24 -6.53 -5.08
C GLY A 130 1.04 -5.65 -6.03
N PRO A 131 1.87 -6.25 -6.91
CA PRO A 131 2.73 -5.53 -7.84
C PRO A 131 1.93 -4.83 -8.94
N GLY A 132 2.49 -3.76 -9.47
CA GLY A 132 2.02 -3.07 -10.65
C GLY A 132 2.18 -1.56 -10.58
N HIS A 133 2.51 -1.01 -11.73
CA HIS A 133 2.54 0.44 -11.98
C HIS A 133 1.41 0.84 -12.93
N VAL A 134 0.87 2.02 -12.71
CA VAL A 134 -0.16 2.59 -13.59
C VAL A 134 0.31 2.59 -15.05
N GLN A 135 1.58 2.94 -15.29
CA GLN A 135 2.15 3.00 -16.63
C GLN A 135 2.15 1.64 -17.32
N ASP A 136 2.51 0.57 -16.62
CA ASP A 136 2.55 -0.79 -17.17
C ASP A 136 1.15 -1.27 -17.53
N PHE A 137 0.19 -1.08 -16.64
CA PHE A 137 -1.20 -1.42 -16.89
C PHE A 137 -1.81 -0.60 -18.04
N MET A 138 -1.48 0.68 -18.15
CA MET A 138 -1.93 1.52 -19.25
C MET A 138 -1.30 1.10 -20.59
N ALA A 139 -0.09 0.55 -20.56
CA ALA A 139 0.56 -0.08 -21.72
C ALA A 139 0.02 -1.49 -22.04
N GLY A 140 -0.96 -1.99 -21.27
CA GLY A 140 -1.54 -3.32 -21.47
C GLY A 140 -0.69 -4.47 -20.93
N ILE A 141 0.31 -4.20 -20.09
CA ILE A 141 1.15 -5.22 -19.47
C ILE A 141 0.40 -5.84 -18.29
N PRO A 142 0.07 -7.15 -18.34
CA PRO A 142 -0.69 -7.80 -17.28
C PRO A 142 0.17 -8.05 -16.03
N ASN A 143 -0.50 -8.09 -14.87
CA ASN A 143 0.14 -8.47 -13.62
C ASN A 143 -0.82 -9.24 -12.69
N CYS A 144 -0.27 -9.79 -11.62
CA CYS A 144 -1.00 -10.54 -10.61
C CYS A 144 -1.07 -9.75 -9.31
N MET A 145 -2.24 -9.76 -8.64
CA MET A 145 -2.43 -9.13 -7.34
C MET A 145 -3.20 -10.09 -6.42
N VAL A 146 -3.27 -9.80 -5.13
CA VAL A 146 -4.00 -10.60 -4.15
C VAL A 146 -5.17 -9.80 -3.57
N VAL A 147 -6.30 -10.47 -3.38
CA VAL A 147 -7.45 -10.00 -2.60
C VAL A 147 -7.54 -10.85 -1.34
N ASP A 148 -7.61 -10.21 -0.19
CA ASP A 148 -7.67 -10.89 1.10
C ASP A 148 -8.73 -10.29 2.01
N SER A 149 -9.32 -11.10 2.88
CA SER A 149 -10.37 -10.73 3.82
C SER A 149 -10.46 -11.78 4.94
N GLU A 150 -11.02 -11.41 6.09
CA GLU A 150 -11.42 -12.38 7.12
C GLU A 150 -12.58 -13.29 6.63
N ASP A 151 -13.35 -12.86 5.62
CA ASP A 151 -14.46 -13.61 5.04
C ASP A 151 -14.13 -14.14 3.63
N LYS A 152 -14.05 -15.45 3.49
CA LYS A 152 -13.76 -16.13 2.22
C LYS A 152 -14.83 -15.88 1.14
N MET A 153 -16.10 -15.63 1.53
CA MET A 153 -17.15 -15.31 0.57
C MET A 153 -16.91 -13.95 -0.07
N VAL A 154 -16.45 -12.98 0.72
CA VAL A 154 -16.07 -11.64 0.23
C VAL A 154 -14.90 -11.75 -0.75
N ILE A 155 -13.87 -12.55 -0.43
CA ILE A 155 -12.73 -12.76 -1.34
C ILE A 155 -13.19 -13.33 -2.68
N ASN A 156 -13.97 -14.43 -2.66
CA ASN A 156 -14.46 -15.06 -3.87
C ASN A 156 -15.33 -14.13 -4.72
N ASP A 157 -16.21 -13.36 -4.08
CA ASP A 157 -17.08 -12.41 -4.74
C ASP A 157 -16.28 -11.31 -5.44
N VAL A 158 -15.32 -10.69 -4.74
CA VAL A 158 -14.47 -9.63 -5.30
C VAL A 158 -13.57 -10.16 -6.40
N VAL A 159 -12.90 -11.31 -6.21
CA VAL A 159 -12.06 -11.92 -7.25
C VAL A 159 -12.86 -12.24 -8.50
N THR A 160 -14.08 -12.80 -8.36
CA THR A 160 -14.94 -13.13 -9.50
C THR A 160 -15.36 -11.89 -10.29
N LYS A 161 -15.67 -10.78 -9.61
CA LYS A 161 -16.18 -9.57 -10.24
C LYS A 161 -15.10 -8.63 -10.79
N PHE A 162 -13.91 -8.64 -10.19
CA PHE A 162 -12.86 -7.67 -10.47
C PHE A 162 -11.64 -8.25 -11.20
N SER A 163 -11.48 -9.57 -11.26
CA SER A 163 -10.39 -10.20 -12.03
C SER A 163 -10.57 -10.00 -13.55
N SER A 164 -9.46 -9.89 -14.26
CA SER A 164 -9.45 -9.72 -15.71
C SER A 164 -8.16 -10.25 -16.33
N ASP A 165 -8.05 -10.17 -17.66
CA ASP A 165 -6.86 -10.54 -18.40
C ASP A 165 -5.66 -9.60 -18.07
N LEU A 166 -5.94 -8.35 -17.66
CA LEU A 166 -4.91 -7.37 -17.29
C LEU A 166 -4.50 -7.48 -15.83
N ILE A 167 -5.46 -7.72 -14.93
CA ILE A 167 -5.20 -7.87 -13.49
C ILE A 167 -5.78 -9.21 -13.04
N ARG A 168 -4.90 -10.20 -12.89
CA ARG A 168 -5.26 -11.51 -12.34
C ARG A 168 -5.25 -11.43 -10.82
N LEU A 169 -6.39 -11.72 -10.19
CA LEU A 169 -6.51 -11.71 -8.73
C LEU A 169 -6.35 -13.12 -8.17
N TYR A 170 -5.53 -13.25 -7.14
CA TYR A 170 -5.38 -14.44 -6.32
C TYR A 170 -6.19 -14.31 -5.04
N LEU A 171 -6.72 -15.42 -4.57
CA LEU A 171 -7.42 -15.53 -3.28
C LEU A 171 -6.38 -15.54 -2.16
N GLY A 172 -6.46 -14.58 -1.25
CA GLY A 172 -5.66 -14.56 -0.03
C GLY A 172 -6.25 -15.48 1.04
N ASP A 173 -5.44 -15.82 2.03
CA ASP A 173 -5.81 -16.66 3.18
C ASP A 173 -5.17 -16.16 4.50
N ASP A 174 -4.51 -14.99 4.44
CA ASP A 174 -3.84 -14.35 5.56
C ASP A 174 -3.86 -12.82 5.42
N ILE A 175 -4.94 -12.19 5.84
CA ILE A 175 -5.08 -10.74 5.76
C ILE A 175 -4.01 -9.99 6.58
N ILE A 176 -3.51 -10.58 7.69
CA ILE A 176 -2.46 -9.99 8.50
C ILE A 176 -1.19 -9.86 7.67
N GLY A 177 -0.72 -10.98 7.13
CA GLY A 177 0.49 -11.01 6.33
C GLY A 177 0.36 -10.21 5.04
N THR A 178 -0.80 -10.23 4.40
CA THR A 178 -1.08 -9.45 3.18
C THR A 178 -0.96 -7.95 3.42
N GLU A 179 -1.53 -7.41 4.51
CA GLU A 179 -1.46 -5.98 4.83
C GLU A 179 -0.08 -5.56 5.33
N ILE A 180 0.51 -6.32 6.26
CA ILE A 180 1.86 -6.04 6.79
C ILE A 180 2.89 -6.10 5.67
N GLY A 181 2.83 -7.11 4.82
CA GLY A 181 3.71 -7.24 3.67
C GLY A 181 3.60 -6.06 2.70
N ALA A 182 2.36 -5.68 2.33
CA ALA A 182 2.12 -4.55 1.43
C ALA A 182 2.58 -3.21 2.00
N ALA A 183 2.49 -3.00 3.30
CA ALA A 183 2.96 -1.79 3.95
C ALA A 183 4.49 -1.77 4.09
N ALA A 184 5.08 -2.85 4.61
CA ALA A 184 6.51 -2.95 4.91
C ALA A 184 7.38 -2.84 3.65
N LYS A 185 6.92 -3.33 2.48
CA LYS A 185 7.67 -3.20 1.22
C LYS A 185 8.04 -1.74 0.89
N ASN A 186 7.23 -0.78 1.29
CA ASN A 186 7.49 0.64 1.08
C ASN A 186 8.70 1.12 1.88
N VAL A 187 8.92 0.58 3.08
CA VAL A 187 10.10 0.85 3.91
C VAL A 187 11.35 0.23 3.28
N ILE A 188 11.24 -1.01 2.80
CA ILE A 188 12.33 -1.66 2.05
C ILE A 188 12.64 -0.88 0.75
N GLY A 189 11.63 -0.28 0.12
CA GLY A 189 11.79 0.63 -1.02
C GLY A 189 12.61 1.88 -0.67
N ILE A 190 12.38 2.48 0.51
CA ILE A 190 13.20 3.60 1.00
C ILE A 190 14.66 3.14 1.21
N ALA A 191 14.87 1.99 1.87
CA ALA A 191 16.21 1.42 2.05
C ALA A 191 16.93 1.19 0.72
N ALA A 192 16.22 0.66 -0.30
CA ALA A 192 16.78 0.49 -1.64
C ALA A 192 17.20 1.82 -2.28
N GLY A 193 16.38 2.86 -2.09
CA GLY A 193 16.73 4.22 -2.54
C GLY A 193 17.95 4.80 -1.79
N MET A 194 18.05 4.55 -0.48
CA MET A 194 19.24 4.93 0.29
C MET A 194 20.51 4.26 -0.26
N LEU A 195 20.43 2.96 -0.63
CA LEU A 195 21.55 2.27 -1.28
C LEU A 195 21.89 2.88 -2.63
N ASP A 196 20.90 3.28 -3.43
CA ASP A 196 21.14 3.96 -4.71
C ASP A 196 21.85 5.30 -4.50
N GLY A 197 21.38 6.13 -3.57
CA GLY A 197 22.00 7.41 -3.22
C GLY A 197 23.44 7.29 -2.70
N ALA A 198 23.71 6.20 -1.97
CA ALA A 198 25.04 5.86 -1.46
C ALA A 198 25.95 5.15 -2.51
N LYS A 199 25.44 4.88 -3.74
CA LYS A 199 26.14 4.12 -4.80
C LYS A 199 26.44 2.66 -4.42
N LEU A 200 25.57 2.05 -3.62
CA LEU A 200 25.65 0.69 -3.11
C LEU A 200 24.54 -0.23 -3.66
N SER A 201 24.07 0.04 -4.88
CA SER A 201 22.93 -0.68 -5.50
C SER A 201 23.16 -2.20 -5.60
N SER A 202 24.41 -2.68 -5.61
CA SER A 202 24.75 -4.10 -5.59
C SER A 202 24.26 -4.84 -4.33
N LEU A 203 23.98 -4.11 -3.24
CA LEU A 203 23.44 -4.69 -2.00
C LEU A 203 21.93 -4.95 -2.03
N LYS A 204 21.21 -4.52 -3.07
CA LYS A 204 19.74 -4.71 -3.16
C LYS A 204 19.34 -6.20 -3.14
N GLY A 205 20.14 -7.11 -3.67
CA GLY A 205 19.88 -8.55 -3.58
C GLY A 205 19.85 -9.03 -2.12
N ALA A 206 20.84 -8.64 -1.32
CA ALA A 206 20.86 -8.92 0.12
C ALA A 206 19.71 -8.23 0.86
N LEU A 207 19.39 -6.97 0.50
CA LEU A 207 18.25 -6.22 1.03
C LEU A 207 16.93 -6.96 0.79
N MET A 208 16.71 -7.50 -0.40
CA MET A 208 15.50 -8.27 -0.74
C MET A 208 15.35 -9.51 0.16
N ALA A 209 16.41 -10.34 0.25
CA ALA A 209 16.39 -11.57 1.03
C ALA A 209 16.19 -11.28 2.53
N ARG A 210 16.92 -10.31 3.07
CA ARG A 210 16.89 -9.98 4.50
C ARG A 210 15.67 -9.19 4.88
N GLY A 211 15.17 -8.31 3.99
CA GLY A 211 13.93 -7.56 4.16
C GLY A 211 12.70 -8.48 4.21
N ALA A 212 12.59 -9.42 3.27
CA ALA A 212 11.52 -10.40 3.29
C ALA A 212 11.55 -11.25 4.59
N ARG A 213 12.76 -11.67 5.05
CA ARG A 213 12.90 -12.43 6.30
C ARG A 213 12.56 -11.60 7.55
N GLU A 214 12.91 -10.32 7.57
CA GLU A 214 12.54 -9.40 8.65
C GLU A 214 11.03 -9.29 8.79
N VAL A 215 10.34 -9.06 7.67
CA VAL A 215 8.89 -8.91 7.63
C VAL A 215 8.17 -10.22 7.91
N SER A 216 8.69 -11.37 7.47
CA SER A 216 8.10 -12.67 7.77
C SER A 216 8.05 -12.96 9.29
N ARG A 217 9.11 -12.57 10.03
CA ARG A 217 9.12 -12.70 11.49
C ARG A 217 8.06 -11.84 12.17
N LEU A 218 7.88 -10.60 11.70
CA LEU A 218 6.83 -9.73 12.24
C LEU A 218 5.44 -10.30 11.97
N ILE A 219 5.18 -10.73 10.73
CA ILE A 219 3.90 -11.36 10.35
C ILE A 219 3.60 -12.56 11.26
N ASN A 220 4.56 -13.46 11.45
CA ASN A 220 4.41 -14.63 12.31
C ASN A 220 4.12 -14.24 13.77
N ALA A 221 4.84 -13.28 14.31
CA ALA A 221 4.63 -12.79 15.68
C ALA A 221 3.25 -12.13 15.88
N MET A 222 2.69 -11.54 14.83
CA MET A 222 1.33 -10.98 14.81
C MET A 222 0.23 -12.02 14.59
N GLY A 223 0.58 -13.31 14.46
CA GLY A 223 -0.36 -14.42 14.25
C GLY A 223 -0.74 -14.64 12.77
N GLY A 224 -0.05 -14.03 11.82
CA GLY A 224 -0.18 -14.31 10.39
C GLY A 224 0.73 -15.45 9.92
N ASN A 225 0.63 -15.77 8.65
CA ASN A 225 1.46 -16.77 7.99
C ASN A 225 2.78 -16.14 7.50
N GLU A 226 3.92 -16.60 8.02
CA GLU A 226 5.23 -16.06 7.63
C GLU A 226 5.51 -16.15 6.12
N LEU A 227 4.88 -17.08 5.41
CA LEU A 227 5.01 -17.25 3.96
C LEU A 227 4.40 -16.10 3.17
N SER A 228 3.46 -15.34 3.75
CA SER A 228 2.86 -14.17 3.11
C SER A 228 3.89 -13.11 2.73
N ALA A 229 5.01 -13.02 3.48
CA ALA A 229 6.12 -12.14 3.12
C ALA A 229 6.79 -12.48 1.78
N TYR A 230 6.66 -13.70 1.31
CA TYR A 230 7.21 -14.16 0.03
C TYR A 230 6.17 -14.12 -1.12
N GLY A 231 4.95 -13.69 -0.81
CA GLY A 231 3.83 -13.58 -1.74
C GLY A 231 3.80 -12.26 -2.52
N LEU A 232 2.67 -12.08 -3.24
CA LEU A 232 2.44 -10.93 -4.13
C LEU A 232 2.39 -9.59 -3.41
N SER A 233 1.94 -9.56 -2.15
CA SER A 233 1.82 -8.32 -1.38
C SER A 233 3.17 -7.72 -0.96
N HIS A 234 4.22 -8.53 -0.85
CA HIS A 234 5.53 -8.09 -0.35
C HIS A 234 6.66 -8.39 -1.34
N LEU A 235 7.27 -9.60 -1.30
CA LEU A 235 8.40 -9.94 -2.19
C LEU A 235 8.03 -9.80 -3.67
N GLY A 236 6.82 -10.22 -4.05
CA GLY A 236 6.31 -10.09 -5.42
C GLY A 236 6.19 -8.64 -5.91
N ASP A 237 6.07 -7.67 -4.99
CA ASP A 237 6.01 -6.24 -5.32
C ASP A 237 7.38 -5.52 -5.22
N TYR A 238 8.47 -6.26 -5.00
CA TYR A 238 9.82 -5.67 -4.86
C TYR A 238 10.37 -5.12 -6.16
N GLU A 239 10.12 -5.80 -7.29
CA GLU A 239 10.59 -5.31 -8.59
C GLU A 239 10.03 -3.89 -8.82
N ALA A 240 8.73 -3.72 -8.72
CA ALA A 240 8.05 -2.44 -8.87
C ALA A 240 8.43 -1.40 -7.79
N THR A 241 9.04 -1.81 -6.69
CA THR A 241 9.30 -0.93 -5.54
C THR A 241 10.78 -0.57 -5.41
N LEU A 242 11.70 -1.54 -5.54
CA LEU A 242 13.14 -1.37 -5.28
C LEU A 242 13.92 -0.95 -6.53
N PHE A 243 13.45 -1.36 -7.71
CA PHE A 243 14.18 -1.16 -8.96
C PHE A 243 13.52 -0.13 -9.88
N SER A 244 12.21 0.05 -9.78
CA SER A 244 11.47 0.97 -10.64
C SER A 244 11.84 2.44 -10.41
N LEU A 245 12.05 3.17 -11.51
CA LEU A 245 12.22 4.62 -11.51
C LEU A 245 10.93 5.37 -11.13
N HIS A 246 9.78 4.68 -11.10
CA HIS A 246 8.48 5.23 -10.75
C HIS A 246 8.13 5.08 -9.27
N SER A 247 8.94 4.36 -8.49
CA SER A 247 8.72 4.13 -7.06
C SER A 247 8.99 5.40 -6.25
N GLN A 248 7.94 5.98 -5.65
CA GLN A 248 8.06 7.19 -4.83
C GLN A 248 8.90 6.95 -3.57
N ASN A 249 8.79 5.76 -2.96
CA ASN A 249 9.58 5.41 -1.77
C ASN A 249 11.08 5.27 -2.10
N ARG A 250 11.42 4.61 -3.22
CA ARG A 250 12.80 4.50 -3.67
C ARG A 250 13.39 5.89 -3.98
N MET A 251 12.68 6.71 -4.77
CA MET A 251 13.13 8.07 -5.08
C MET A 251 13.29 8.94 -3.83
N PHE A 252 12.40 8.79 -2.84
CA PHE A 252 12.54 9.49 -1.57
C PHE A 252 13.83 9.11 -0.85
N GLY A 253 14.12 7.79 -0.70
CA GLY A 253 15.35 7.31 -0.07
C GLY A 253 16.61 7.79 -0.78
N GLU A 254 16.66 7.73 -2.11
CA GLU A 254 17.77 8.21 -2.93
C GLU A 254 18.01 9.71 -2.73
N LYS A 255 16.96 10.52 -2.83
CA LYS A 255 17.05 11.98 -2.66
C LYS A 255 17.39 12.39 -1.24
N PHE A 256 16.92 11.64 -0.25
CA PHE A 256 17.25 11.89 1.15
C PHE A 256 18.76 11.78 1.38
N ILE A 257 19.39 10.70 0.90
CA ILE A 257 20.84 10.48 1.02
C ILE A 257 21.64 11.51 0.22
N THR A 258 21.18 11.86 -0.98
CA THR A 258 21.85 12.85 -1.84
C THR A 258 21.51 14.31 -1.46
N LYS A 259 20.77 14.52 -0.37
CA LYS A 259 20.35 15.84 0.15
C LYS A 259 19.60 16.70 -0.89
N GLN A 260 18.83 16.03 -1.76
CA GLN A 260 17.99 16.70 -2.75
C GLN A 260 16.55 16.89 -2.21
N PRO A 261 15.85 17.98 -2.58
CA PRO A 261 14.48 18.20 -2.16
C PRO A 261 13.54 17.12 -2.72
N TYR A 262 12.53 16.74 -1.92
CA TYR A 262 11.49 15.80 -2.31
C TYR A 262 10.14 16.24 -1.72
N SER A 263 9.15 16.46 -2.56
CA SER A 263 7.83 17.00 -2.18
C SER A 263 6.66 16.04 -2.34
N LYS A 264 6.91 14.82 -2.88
CA LYS A 264 5.84 13.85 -3.10
C LYS A 264 5.64 12.96 -1.87
N LEU A 265 4.46 12.37 -1.75
CA LEU A 265 4.15 11.43 -0.68
C LEU A 265 5.02 10.15 -0.80
N ALA A 266 5.69 9.80 0.30
CA ALA A 266 6.39 8.53 0.49
C ALA A 266 5.77 7.81 1.69
N GLU A 267 4.81 6.91 1.42
CA GLU A 267 4.05 6.18 2.46
C GLU A 267 4.96 5.40 3.43
N GLY A 268 6.11 4.92 2.94
CA GLY A 268 7.09 4.22 3.76
C GLY A 268 7.65 5.05 4.91
N ALA A 269 7.70 6.38 4.78
CA ALA A 269 8.17 7.27 5.85
C ALA A 269 7.22 7.25 7.07
N ALA A 270 5.91 7.22 6.86
CA ALA A 270 4.95 7.02 7.95
C ALA A 270 4.94 5.56 8.43
N THR A 271 4.99 4.61 7.49
CA THR A 271 4.95 3.18 7.79
C THR A 271 6.09 2.73 8.69
N VAL A 272 7.31 3.25 8.52
CA VAL A 272 8.45 2.84 9.35
C VAL A 272 8.25 3.17 10.83
N LYS A 273 7.53 4.25 11.16
CA LYS A 273 7.16 4.56 12.56
C LYS A 273 6.26 3.46 13.14
N ALA A 274 5.24 3.05 12.38
CA ALA A 274 4.35 1.96 12.77
C ALA A 274 5.13 0.64 12.92
N LEU A 275 6.04 0.30 11.99
CA LEU A 275 6.86 -0.90 12.11
C LEU A 275 7.74 -0.90 13.35
N MET A 276 8.31 0.25 13.75
CA MET A 276 9.08 0.34 15.00
C MET A 276 8.22 0.14 16.23
N LYS A 277 6.97 0.62 16.21
CA LYS A 277 6.01 0.38 17.28
C LYS A 277 5.67 -1.11 17.37
N LEU A 278 5.30 -1.74 16.26
CA LEU A 278 4.99 -3.17 16.19
C LEU A 278 6.19 -4.05 16.56
N SER A 279 7.40 -3.70 16.10
CA SER A 279 8.65 -4.35 16.48
C SER A 279 8.82 -4.44 18.00
N LYS A 280 8.54 -3.34 18.68
CA LYS A 280 8.60 -3.27 20.15
C LYS A 280 7.47 -4.07 20.81
N GLU A 281 6.24 -3.93 20.31
CA GLU A 281 5.03 -4.56 20.86
C GLU A 281 5.13 -6.09 20.77
N TYR A 282 5.56 -6.61 19.63
CA TYR A 282 5.68 -8.04 19.36
C TYR A 282 7.07 -8.61 19.67
N ASN A 283 7.98 -7.81 20.21
CA ASN A 283 9.36 -8.19 20.54
C ASN A 283 10.12 -8.83 19.34
N VAL A 284 10.00 -8.23 18.15
CA VAL A 284 10.64 -8.70 16.90
C VAL A 284 11.75 -7.75 16.46
N GLU A 285 12.96 -8.25 16.29
CA GLU A 285 14.05 -7.46 15.71
C GLU A 285 13.78 -7.13 14.24
N MET A 286 13.77 -5.85 13.90
CA MET A 286 13.62 -5.32 12.54
C MET A 286 14.79 -4.41 12.16
N PRO A 287 15.99 -4.95 11.94
CA PRO A 287 17.21 -4.16 11.79
C PRO A 287 17.23 -3.25 10.55
N ILE A 288 16.63 -3.66 9.42
CA ILE A 288 16.56 -2.84 8.21
C ILE A 288 15.57 -1.70 8.42
N SER A 289 14.38 -1.98 8.94
CA SER A 289 13.39 -0.95 9.25
C SER A 289 13.92 0.02 10.32
N LYS A 290 14.66 -0.48 11.33
CA LYS A 290 15.32 0.36 12.34
C LYS A 290 16.35 1.30 11.70
N LEU A 291 17.19 0.80 10.79
CA LEU A 291 18.14 1.63 10.06
C LEU A 291 17.42 2.77 9.31
N VAL A 292 16.36 2.45 8.57
CA VAL A 292 15.57 3.47 7.85
C VAL A 292 14.98 4.48 8.82
N TYR A 293 14.44 4.04 9.95
CA TYR A 293 13.89 4.91 10.99
C TYR A 293 14.96 5.85 11.58
N ASP A 294 16.11 5.30 11.96
CA ASP A 294 17.20 6.06 12.59
C ASP A 294 17.78 7.13 11.64
N VAL A 295 17.95 6.79 10.37
CA VAL A 295 18.41 7.75 9.35
C VAL A 295 17.38 8.86 9.10
N LEU A 296 16.08 8.53 9.06
CA LEU A 296 15.03 9.51 8.76
C LEU A 296 14.67 10.40 9.93
N TYR A 297 14.68 9.87 11.15
CA TYR A 297 14.08 10.54 12.33
C TYR A 297 15.05 10.81 13.47
N ASN A 298 16.14 10.05 13.59
CA ASN A 298 17.16 10.22 14.64
C ASN A 298 18.43 10.89 14.12
N ASN A 299 18.46 11.32 12.85
CA ASN A 299 19.61 11.97 12.21
C ASN A 299 20.90 11.15 12.26
N VAL A 300 20.80 9.82 12.31
CA VAL A 300 21.98 8.94 12.22
C VAL A 300 22.54 9.01 10.81
N ASP A 301 23.86 9.09 10.69
CA ASP A 301 24.52 9.06 9.38
C ASP A 301 24.23 7.73 8.66
N SER A 302 23.90 7.78 7.39
CA SER A 302 23.52 6.58 6.64
C SER A 302 24.66 5.56 6.48
N GLN A 303 25.91 6.02 6.42
CA GLN A 303 27.07 5.14 6.34
C GLN A 303 27.34 4.47 7.69
N GLU A 304 27.19 5.23 8.78
CA GLU A 304 27.29 4.72 10.15
C GLU A 304 26.22 3.65 10.40
N ALA A 305 24.96 3.94 10.09
CA ALA A 305 23.85 2.99 10.23
C ALA A 305 24.06 1.71 9.41
N LEU A 306 24.59 1.83 8.18
CA LEU A 306 24.91 0.68 7.34
C LEU A 306 26.07 -0.15 7.92
N ASN A 307 27.11 0.51 8.42
CA ASN A 307 28.24 -0.17 9.08
C ASN A 307 27.76 -0.92 10.36
N GLU A 308 26.90 -0.33 11.17
CA GLU A 308 26.29 -1.00 12.33
C GLU A 308 25.54 -2.27 11.90
N LEU A 309 24.76 -2.20 10.81
CA LEU A 309 24.01 -3.35 10.30
C LEU A 309 24.95 -4.49 9.86
N PHE A 310 26.08 -4.18 9.22
CA PHE A 310 27.05 -5.19 8.76
C PHE A 310 27.94 -5.74 9.88
N ASN A 311 28.13 -5.01 10.97
CA ASN A 311 28.92 -5.44 12.14
C ASN A 311 28.12 -6.23 13.18
N ARG A 312 26.85 -6.56 12.88
CA ARG A 312 26.05 -7.43 13.75
C ARG A 312 26.65 -8.83 13.82
N ASP A 313 26.38 -9.52 14.95
CA ASP A 313 26.78 -10.91 15.13
C ASP A 313 26.36 -11.80 13.98
N VAL A 314 27.24 -12.74 13.63
CA VAL A 314 26.95 -13.75 12.60
C VAL A 314 25.80 -14.64 13.09
N LYS A 315 24.76 -14.79 12.28
CA LYS A 315 23.59 -15.61 12.57
C LYS A 315 23.40 -16.68 11.48
N VAL A 316 22.78 -17.79 11.86
CA VAL A 316 22.31 -18.79 10.88
C VAL A 316 21.20 -18.14 10.04
N GLU A 317 21.26 -18.31 8.71
CA GLU A 317 20.37 -17.60 7.77
C GLU A 317 18.89 -17.85 8.07
N PHE A 318 18.51 -19.09 8.35
CA PHE A 318 17.13 -19.51 8.67
C PHE A 318 16.99 -20.02 10.10
N ALA A 319 17.79 -19.51 11.04
CA ALA A 319 17.62 -19.88 12.45
C ALA A 319 16.19 -19.54 12.91
N ASN A 320 15.48 -20.53 13.39
CA ASN A 320 14.21 -20.39 14.11
C ASN A 320 14.53 -20.00 15.56
N ASN A 321 14.97 -18.77 15.78
CA ASN A 321 15.01 -18.19 17.12
C ASN A 321 13.66 -17.49 17.32
N TYR A 322 12.70 -18.23 17.80
CA TYR A 322 11.48 -17.73 18.41
C TYR A 322 11.75 -17.36 19.88
#